data_b01fd1db442b85558567c1e0332f769e
#
_entry.id   b01fd1db442b85558567c1e0332f769e
#
_cell.length_a   1.000
_cell.length_b   1.000
_cell.length_c   1.000
_cell.angle_alpha   90.00
_cell.angle_beta   90.00
_cell.angle_gamma   90.00
#
_symmetry.space_group_name_H-M   'P 1'
#
loop_
_entity.id
_entity.type
_entity.pdbx_description
1 polymer ?
#
loop_
_entity_poly.entity_id
_entity_poly.type
_entity_poly.pdbx_seq_one_letter_code
_entity_poly.pdbx_strand_id
1 'polypeptide(L)'
;MNIKRIILHSILLCTAIIIASCGGGEQQSGGALQEIKGGKFRGGIYRANEMAELRSLDPVGVNDATSHHIADQIYETLLTYDGELRLQPELAESWEVSPDGMSYTYKLRKGVMFHDDPCFKNGKGREMTAEDVVYSFTRICDARTRTLGAEYFKEKVRGAKEYYDASIDAQANNAPIKVASIPGFVAVDKYTFRIDLVKPFAPFEFYVTLGVTLIHPKEAVEHYGKDFFQHPVGTGPFKFVSWSPEKECLLTRNTKYWATDKDGNQLPYLDGITFSFMKDVTNQFVACKNGNLEESYRIPSEFFEDVVDQNKNIKSEYANYQVLHIPALSTQYYGMLYSGKVFSNVNLRKALNMGIDRAQIRKFVLKRSEEHTSE
;
A
#
# COMPACT_ATOMS: atom_id res chain seq x y z
N MET A 1 15.44 -55.09 -42.75
CA MET A 1 15.29 -54.02 -41.79
C MET A 1 13.89 -53.47 -41.91
N ASN A 2 13.04 -53.72 -40.92
CA ASN A 2 11.58 -53.66 -41.07
C ASN A 2 11.07 -52.23 -41.01
N ILE A 3 10.51 -51.75 -42.12
CA ILE A 3 9.88 -50.41 -42.28
C ILE A 3 8.76 -50.13 -41.21
N LYS A 4 8.09 -51.18 -40.72
CA LYS A 4 7.09 -51.09 -39.64
C LYS A 4 7.65 -50.60 -38.28
N ARG A 5 8.95 -50.81 -38.01
CA ARG A 5 9.60 -50.32 -36.77
C ARG A 5 9.93 -48.83 -36.81
N ILE A 6 10.23 -48.31 -38.00
CA ILE A 6 10.56 -46.89 -38.19
C ILE A 6 9.30 -46.02 -38.07
N ILE A 7 8.17 -46.47 -38.57
CA ILE A 7 6.87 -45.74 -38.48
C ILE A 7 6.38 -45.72 -37.05
N LEU A 8 6.59 -46.77 -36.25
CA LEU A 8 6.13 -46.79 -34.85
C LEU A 8 6.96 -45.86 -33.94
N HIS A 9 8.23 -45.67 -34.22
CA HIS A 9 9.10 -44.73 -33.48
C HIS A 9 8.86 -43.27 -33.87
N SER A 10 8.48 -43.01 -35.12
CA SER A 10 8.11 -41.66 -35.58
C SER A 10 6.76 -41.18 -35.04
N ILE A 11 5.79 -42.07 -34.82
CA ILE A 11 4.50 -41.77 -34.22
C ILE A 11 4.65 -41.52 -32.70
N LEU A 12 5.55 -42.28 -32.02
CA LEU A 12 5.82 -42.04 -30.59
C LEU A 12 6.57 -40.74 -30.31
N LEU A 13 7.38 -40.25 -31.25
CA LEU A 13 8.11 -38.99 -31.12
C LEU A 13 7.20 -37.76 -31.40
N CYS A 14 6.22 -37.88 -32.29
CA CYS A 14 5.24 -36.82 -32.56
C CYS A 14 4.18 -36.66 -31.46
N THR A 15 3.84 -37.71 -30.72
CA THR A 15 2.91 -37.59 -29.56
C THR A 15 3.57 -37.00 -28.33
N ALA A 16 4.89 -37.01 -28.19
CA ALA A 16 5.59 -36.35 -27.09
C ALA A 16 5.76 -34.82 -27.25
N ILE A 17 5.56 -34.27 -28.46
CA ILE A 17 5.74 -32.85 -28.77
C ILE A 17 4.41 -32.07 -28.66
N ILE A 18 3.25 -32.72 -28.63
CA ILE A 18 1.94 -32.07 -28.57
C ILE A 18 1.49 -31.73 -27.12
N ILE A 19 2.20 -32.22 -26.10
CA ILE A 19 1.89 -31.93 -24.68
C ILE A 19 2.60 -30.68 -24.15
N ALA A 20 3.50 -30.06 -24.92
CA ALA A 20 4.27 -28.89 -24.49
C ALA A 20 3.76 -27.54 -25.02
N SER A 21 2.54 -27.46 -25.57
CA SER A 21 1.96 -26.22 -26.09
C SER A 21 0.52 -25.99 -25.59
N CYS A 22 0.35 -26.03 -24.27
CA CYS A 22 -0.72 -25.28 -23.62
C CYS A 22 -0.06 -24.10 -22.90
N GLY A 23 -0.01 -22.95 -23.56
CA GLY A 23 0.26 -21.68 -22.96
C GLY A 23 -0.88 -21.31 -22.01
N GLY A 24 -0.94 -21.95 -20.84
CA GLY A 24 -1.66 -21.49 -19.68
C GLY A 24 -0.73 -20.55 -18.96
N GLY A 25 -1.17 -19.30 -18.70
CA GLY A 25 -0.48 -18.40 -17.79
C GLY A 25 -0.16 -19.17 -16.50
N GLU A 26 1.07 -19.07 -16.02
CA GLU A 26 1.47 -19.63 -14.74
C GLU A 26 0.59 -19.01 -13.65
N GLN A 27 -0.49 -19.70 -13.29
CA GLN A 27 -1.10 -19.47 -11.99
C GLN A 27 -0.02 -19.82 -10.97
N GLN A 28 0.44 -18.84 -10.20
CA GLN A 28 1.28 -19.09 -9.04
C GLN A 28 0.51 -20.04 -8.11
N SER A 29 0.77 -21.34 -8.25
CA SER A 29 0.27 -22.32 -7.29
C SER A 29 1.11 -22.15 -6.03
N GLY A 30 0.50 -21.68 -4.95
CA GLY A 30 1.15 -21.66 -3.64
C GLY A 30 1.71 -23.04 -3.30
N GLY A 31 2.91 -23.08 -2.72
CA GLY A 31 3.50 -24.33 -2.22
C GLY A 31 2.59 -25.01 -1.19
N ALA A 32 2.81 -26.29 -0.93
CA ALA A 32 2.12 -27.00 0.14
C ALA A 32 2.35 -26.28 1.48
N LEU A 33 1.30 -26.16 2.29
CA LEU A 33 1.39 -25.57 3.62
C LEU A 33 2.40 -26.33 4.48
N GLN A 34 3.35 -25.64 5.05
CA GLN A 34 4.36 -26.17 5.95
C GLN A 34 4.04 -25.73 7.37
N GLU A 35 3.92 -26.68 8.29
CA GLU A 35 3.81 -26.36 9.71
C GLU A 35 5.12 -25.76 10.24
N ILE A 36 5.00 -24.70 11.03
CA ILE A 36 6.11 -23.96 11.65
C ILE A 36 5.87 -23.85 13.17
N LYS A 37 6.80 -23.21 13.88
CA LYS A 37 6.71 -23.08 15.33
C LYS A 37 5.40 -22.43 15.79
N GLY A 38 4.87 -22.88 16.92
CA GLY A 38 3.65 -22.34 17.52
C GLY A 38 2.36 -22.83 16.86
N GLY A 39 2.37 -23.96 16.12
CA GLY A 39 1.19 -24.53 15.46
C GLY A 39 0.67 -23.65 14.30
N LYS A 40 1.53 -22.85 13.72
CA LYS A 40 1.25 -21.97 12.58
C LYS A 40 1.65 -22.64 11.27
N PHE A 41 1.16 -22.11 10.15
CA PHE A 41 1.47 -22.62 8.82
C PHE A 41 2.10 -21.55 7.95
N ARG A 42 3.02 -21.96 7.08
CA ARG A 42 3.66 -21.14 6.06
C ARG A 42 3.32 -21.70 4.69
N GLY A 43 3.05 -20.82 3.73
CA GLY A 43 2.73 -21.17 2.36
C GLY A 43 1.43 -20.53 1.90
N GLY A 44 1.05 -20.82 0.65
CA GLY A 44 -0.16 -20.34 0.03
C GLY A 44 -0.08 -18.91 -0.50
N ILE A 45 -0.96 -18.63 -1.46
CA ILE A 45 -1.14 -17.31 -2.07
C ILE A 45 -2.43 -16.71 -1.53
N TYR A 46 -2.36 -15.49 -1.01
CA TYR A 46 -3.53 -14.72 -0.61
C TYR A 46 -4.12 -13.99 -1.83
N ARG A 47 -5.37 -14.26 -2.16
CA ARG A 47 -6.06 -13.65 -3.29
C ARG A 47 -7.00 -12.57 -2.77
N ALA A 48 -6.57 -11.34 -2.90
CA ALA A 48 -7.34 -10.14 -2.54
C ALA A 48 -7.94 -9.50 -3.79
N ASN A 49 -8.85 -8.56 -3.58
CA ASN A 49 -9.40 -7.74 -4.65
C ASN A 49 -9.50 -6.28 -4.24
N GLU A 50 -9.15 -5.40 -5.18
CA GLU A 50 -9.35 -3.95 -5.06
C GLU A 50 -10.52 -3.50 -5.96
N MET A 51 -11.31 -2.52 -5.47
CA MET A 51 -12.45 -1.98 -6.21
C MET A 51 -12.07 -0.95 -7.27
N ALA A 52 -10.83 -0.48 -7.26
CA ALA A 52 -10.31 0.47 -8.21
C ALA A 52 -9.00 -0.04 -8.81
N GLU A 53 -8.65 0.52 -9.97
CA GLU A 53 -7.37 0.22 -10.61
C GLU A 53 -6.20 0.77 -9.82
N LEU A 54 -5.10 0.01 -9.81
CA LEU A 54 -3.80 0.48 -9.34
C LEU A 54 -3.31 1.61 -10.26
N ARG A 55 -2.87 2.71 -9.68
CA ARG A 55 -2.42 3.90 -10.42
C ARG A 55 -0.92 4.09 -10.38
N SER A 56 -0.33 3.86 -9.23
CA SER A 56 1.10 4.08 -9.02
C SER A 56 1.61 3.27 -7.84
N LEU A 57 2.81 2.75 -7.99
CA LEU A 57 3.62 2.19 -6.90
C LEU A 57 4.85 3.06 -6.60
N ASP A 58 4.98 4.24 -7.20
CA ASP A 58 5.92 5.26 -6.73
C ASP A 58 5.35 5.91 -5.46
N PRO A 59 6.04 5.86 -4.31
CA PRO A 59 5.56 6.41 -3.04
C PRO A 59 5.02 7.84 -3.11
N VAL A 60 5.66 8.73 -3.87
CA VAL A 60 5.17 10.11 -4.03
C VAL A 60 3.89 10.21 -4.87
N GLY A 61 3.53 9.16 -5.61
CA GLY A 61 2.30 9.03 -6.39
C GLY A 61 1.19 8.25 -5.68
N VAL A 62 1.48 7.64 -4.53
CA VAL A 62 0.50 6.87 -3.72
C VAL A 62 -0.42 7.85 -3.00
N ASN A 63 -1.60 8.09 -3.58
CA ASN A 63 -2.59 9.05 -3.07
C ASN A 63 -4.04 8.54 -3.17
N ASP A 64 -4.23 7.26 -3.43
CA ASP A 64 -5.51 6.55 -3.44
C ASP A 64 -5.41 5.24 -2.65
N ALA A 65 -6.54 4.70 -2.19
CA ALA A 65 -6.57 3.54 -1.29
C ALA A 65 -5.97 2.29 -1.94
N THR A 66 -6.28 1.99 -3.19
CA THR A 66 -5.78 0.81 -3.91
C THR A 66 -4.25 0.84 -4.02
N SER A 67 -3.70 1.99 -4.47
CA SER A 67 -2.24 2.15 -4.56
C SER A 67 -1.58 2.02 -3.18
N HIS A 68 -2.21 2.56 -2.13
CA HIS A 68 -1.71 2.48 -0.75
C HIS A 68 -1.68 1.04 -0.25
N HIS A 69 -2.79 0.29 -0.35
CA HIS A 69 -2.87 -1.10 0.12
C HIS A 69 -1.81 -2.01 -0.50
N ILE A 70 -1.54 -1.83 -1.80
CA ILE A 70 -0.54 -2.63 -2.51
C ILE A 70 0.88 -2.16 -2.18
N ALA A 71 1.10 -0.83 -2.11
CA ALA A 71 2.40 -0.26 -1.79
C ALA A 71 2.87 -0.63 -0.38
N ASP A 72 1.97 -0.68 0.61
CA ASP A 72 2.26 -1.08 1.99
C ASP A 72 2.73 -2.53 2.14
N GLN A 73 2.49 -3.38 1.13
CA GLN A 73 3.04 -4.74 1.12
C GLN A 73 4.49 -4.77 0.62
N ILE A 74 4.92 -3.73 -0.13
CA ILE A 74 6.22 -3.67 -0.82
C ILE A 74 7.20 -2.79 -0.07
N TYR A 75 6.71 -1.69 0.49
CA TYR A 75 7.49 -0.68 1.20
C TYR A 75 7.14 -0.67 2.69
N GLU A 76 7.89 0.09 3.44
CA GLU A 76 7.63 0.38 4.85
C GLU A 76 7.87 1.85 5.15
N THR A 77 7.25 2.34 6.24
CA THR A 77 7.42 3.67 6.77
C THR A 77 8.33 3.65 8.02
N LEU A 78 8.61 4.81 8.61
CA LEU A 78 9.40 4.84 9.85
C LEU A 78 8.63 4.25 11.03
N LEU A 79 7.33 4.57 11.13
CA LEU A 79 6.40 4.10 12.16
C LEU A 79 5.13 3.59 11.48
N THR A 80 4.42 2.68 12.14
CA THR A 80 3.14 2.15 11.67
C THR A 80 2.08 2.24 12.77
N TYR A 81 0.90 1.63 12.57
CA TYR A 81 -0.17 1.56 13.56
C TYR A 81 -0.47 0.11 13.93
N ASP A 82 -0.83 -0.10 15.19
CA ASP A 82 -1.49 -1.35 15.59
C ASP A 82 -3.01 -1.30 15.30
N GLY A 83 -3.69 -2.41 15.59
CA GLY A 83 -5.15 -2.52 15.39
C GLY A 83 -5.99 -1.55 16.25
N GLU A 84 -5.39 -0.85 17.23
CA GLU A 84 -6.02 0.17 18.06
C GLU A 84 -5.59 1.60 17.65
N LEU A 85 -4.96 1.74 16.48
CA LEU A 85 -4.45 3.00 15.92
C LEU A 85 -3.39 3.69 16.81
N ARG A 86 -2.62 2.92 17.58
CA ARG A 86 -1.47 3.44 18.33
C ARG A 86 -0.22 3.31 17.47
N LEU A 87 0.63 4.34 17.49
CA LEU A 87 1.91 4.32 16.81
C LEU A 87 2.81 3.18 17.30
N GLN A 88 3.38 2.45 16.37
CA GLN A 88 4.29 1.34 16.58
C GLN A 88 5.59 1.53 15.81
N PRO A 89 6.72 1.02 16.32
CA PRO A 89 7.97 0.95 15.58
C PRO A 89 7.83 0.09 14.31
N GLU A 90 8.36 0.61 13.18
CA GLU A 90 8.48 -0.14 11.93
C GLU A 90 9.95 -0.11 11.47
N LEU A 91 10.34 0.68 10.46
CA LEU A 91 11.77 0.84 10.09
C LEU A 91 12.58 1.56 11.16
N ALA A 92 11.95 2.44 11.96
CA ALA A 92 12.55 2.92 13.20
C ALA A 92 12.23 1.95 14.34
N GLU A 93 13.24 1.51 15.08
CA GLU A 93 13.07 0.69 16.29
C GLU A 93 12.64 1.52 17.50
N SER A 94 12.92 2.84 17.48
CA SER A 94 12.48 3.80 18.49
C SER A 94 12.57 5.23 17.93
N TRP A 95 11.84 6.14 18.58
CA TRP A 95 11.93 7.56 18.28
C TRP A 95 11.82 8.39 19.56
N GLU A 96 12.29 9.62 19.48
CA GLU A 96 12.18 10.60 20.54
C GLU A 96 11.84 11.98 19.99
N VAL A 97 11.13 12.77 20.77
CA VAL A 97 10.79 14.16 20.46
C VAL A 97 11.55 15.06 21.42
N SER A 98 12.19 16.11 20.90
CA SER A 98 12.90 17.08 21.75
C SER A 98 11.94 17.81 22.71
N PRO A 99 12.40 18.25 23.89
CA PRO A 99 11.54 18.90 24.89
C PRO A 99 10.80 20.14 24.38
N ASP A 100 11.34 20.83 23.39
CA ASP A 100 10.74 21.98 22.72
C ASP A 100 9.77 21.60 21.58
N GLY A 101 9.65 20.30 21.28
CA GLY A 101 8.79 19.79 20.19
C GLY A 101 9.27 20.16 18.78
N MET A 102 10.53 20.61 18.63
CA MET A 102 11.07 21.09 17.35
C MET A 102 11.80 20.00 16.56
N SER A 103 12.24 18.92 17.20
CA SER A 103 13.01 17.86 16.55
C SER A 103 12.48 16.49 16.89
N TYR A 104 12.41 15.64 15.86
CA TYR A 104 12.01 14.24 15.95
C TYR A 104 13.19 13.38 15.50
N THR A 105 13.74 12.54 16.39
CA THR A 105 14.90 11.68 16.12
C THR A 105 14.46 10.22 16.08
N TYR A 106 14.74 9.54 14.98
CA TYR A 106 14.38 8.15 14.72
C TYR A 106 15.64 7.28 14.71
N LYS A 107 15.65 6.19 15.49
CA LYS A 107 16.70 5.16 15.45
C LYS A 107 16.27 4.05 14.51
N LEU A 108 16.99 3.88 13.42
CA LEU A 108 16.65 2.93 12.38
C LEU A 108 17.13 1.52 12.72
N ARG A 109 16.35 0.52 12.33
CA ARG A 109 16.75 -0.88 12.41
C ARG A 109 17.97 -1.15 11.53
N LYS A 110 18.88 -1.96 12.05
CA LYS A 110 20.05 -2.44 11.30
C LYS A 110 19.70 -3.71 10.53
N GLY A 111 20.37 -3.95 9.40
CA GLY A 111 20.19 -5.17 8.62
C GLY A 111 18.91 -5.20 7.78
N VAL A 112 18.16 -4.09 7.69
CA VAL A 112 17.01 -3.99 6.79
C VAL A 112 17.51 -3.85 5.36
N MET A 113 17.17 -4.82 4.50
CA MET A 113 17.65 -4.89 3.12
C MET A 113 16.55 -4.48 2.14
N PHE A 114 16.89 -3.66 1.15
CA PHE A 114 16.02 -3.49 -0.01
C PHE A 114 15.85 -4.80 -0.77
N HIS A 115 14.74 -4.94 -1.47
CA HIS A 115 14.50 -6.07 -2.36
C HIS A 115 15.61 -6.21 -3.41
N ASP A 116 15.96 -7.45 -3.77
CA ASP A 116 16.87 -7.70 -4.89
C ASP A 116 16.21 -7.18 -6.18
N ASP A 117 16.92 -6.32 -6.93
CA ASP A 117 16.42 -5.66 -8.13
C ASP A 117 17.59 -5.25 -9.05
N PRO A 118 17.39 -5.25 -10.40
CA PRO A 118 18.42 -4.83 -11.36
C PRO A 118 19.01 -3.43 -11.13
N CYS A 119 18.31 -2.52 -10.45
CA CYS A 119 18.82 -1.19 -10.12
C CYS A 119 20.07 -1.22 -9.21
N PHE A 120 20.28 -2.30 -8.48
CA PHE A 120 21.44 -2.46 -7.60
C PHE A 120 22.60 -3.18 -8.29
N LYS A 121 23.80 -2.96 -7.78
CA LYS A 121 24.99 -3.69 -8.23
C LYS A 121 24.77 -5.22 -8.12
N ASN A 122 24.97 -5.92 -9.21
CA ASN A 122 24.76 -7.37 -9.35
C ASN A 122 23.31 -7.82 -9.02
N GLY A 123 22.32 -6.93 -9.13
CA GLY A 123 20.92 -7.23 -8.84
C GLY A 123 20.63 -7.54 -7.37
N LYS A 124 21.50 -7.17 -6.43
CA LYS A 124 21.35 -7.46 -5.00
C LYS A 124 21.05 -6.21 -4.22
N GLY A 125 19.89 -6.21 -3.53
CA GLY A 125 19.51 -5.14 -2.64
C GLY A 125 20.55 -4.89 -1.57
N ARG A 126 20.81 -3.61 -1.29
CA ARG A 126 21.70 -3.18 -0.19
C ARG A 126 20.92 -2.86 1.07
N GLU A 127 21.63 -2.70 2.16
CA GLU A 127 21.06 -2.25 3.44
C GLU A 127 20.52 -0.81 3.33
N MET A 128 19.33 -0.59 3.89
CA MET A 128 18.70 0.72 4.05
C MET A 128 19.43 1.53 5.13
N THR A 129 19.57 2.83 4.91
CA THR A 129 20.27 3.76 5.80
C THR A 129 19.47 5.06 5.99
N ALA A 130 19.91 5.92 6.90
CA ALA A 130 19.30 7.24 7.11
C ALA A 130 19.35 8.13 5.85
N GLU A 131 20.31 7.93 4.96
CA GLU A 131 20.38 8.66 3.69
C GLU A 131 19.23 8.31 2.75
N ASP A 132 18.73 7.06 2.79
CA ASP A 132 17.55 6.65 2.02
C ASP A 132 16.29 7.32 2.54
N VAL A 133 16.20 7.52 3.86
CA VAL A 133 15.11 8.27 4.47
C VAL A 133 15.17 9.74 4.05
N VAL A 134 16.35 10.37 4.14
CA VAL A 134 16.56 11.76 3.66
C VAL A 134 16.17 11.88 2.19
N TYR A 135 16.57 10.93 1.34
CA TYR A 135 16.23 10.92 -0.08
C TYR A 135 14.71 10.83 -0.30
N SER A 136 14.06 9.86 0.33
CA SER A 136 12.61 9.64 0.19
C SER A 136 11.82 10.86 0.62
N PHE A 137 12.15 11.45 1.77
CA PHE A 137 11.48 12.65 2.29
C PHE A 137 11.77 13.90 1.45
N THR A 138 12.98 14.03 0.89
CA THR A 138 13.30 15.13 -0.04
C THR A 138 12.45 15.07 -1.30
N ARG A 139 12.19 13.86 -1.85
CA ARG A 139 11.29 13.70 -3.00
C ARG A 139 9.86 14.18 -2.73
N ILE A 140 9.36 14.07 -1.49
CA ILE A 140 8.04 14.60 -1.13
C ILE A 140 8.00 16.12 -1.31
N CYS A 141 9.10 16.80 -1.01
CA CYS A 141 9.20 18.26 -1.11
C CYS A 141 9.68 18.75 -2.49
N ASP A 142 9.80 17.87 -3.47
CA ASP A 142 10.12 18.23 -4.86
C ASP A 142 8.82 18.46 -5.65
N ALA A 143 8.52 19.69 -6.02
CA ALA A 143 7.30 20.03 -6.76
C ALA A 143 7.17 19.30 -8.12
N ARG A 144 8.30 18.84 -8.70
CA ARG A 144 8.31 18.08 -9.95
C ARG A 144 7.64 16.72 -9.83
N THR A 145 7.57 16.15 -8.64
CA THR A 145 6.85 14.90 -8.36
C THR A 145 5.33 15.08 -8.40
N ARG A 146 4.85 16.32 -8.23
CA ARG A 146 3.43 16.69 -8.20
C ARG A 146 2.64 15.97 -7.09
N THR A 147 3.32 15.54 -6.04
CA THR A 147 2.66 14.87 -4.92
C THR A 147 1.84 15.85 -4.08
N LEU A 148 0.66 15.41 -3.63
CA LEU A 148 -0.13 16.10 -2.62
C LEU A 148 0.53 16.05 -1.24
N GLY A 149 1.43 15.11 -1.01
CA GLY A 149 2.18 14.93 0.23
C GLY A 149 3.04 16.12 0.62
N ALA A 150 3.47 16.95 -0.34
CA ALA A 150 4.24 18.16 -0.07
C ALA A 150 3.55 19.09 0.93
N GLU A 151 2.21 19.15 0.94
CA GLU A 151 1.43 20.01 1.84
C GLU A 151 1.59 19.64 3.32
N TYR A 152 1.94 18.39 3.62
CA TYR A 152 2.20 17.94 4.99
C TYR A 152 3.56 18.42 5.51
N PHE A 153 4.54 18.64 4.62
CA PHE A 153 5.95 18.86 5.01
C PHE A 153 6.46 20.27 4.72
N LYS A 154 6.13 20.84 3.55
CA LYS A 154 6.78 22.07 3.04
C LYS A 154 6.75 23.27 3.99
N GLU A 155 5.64 23.48 4.70
CA GLU A 155 5.49 24.61 5.64
C GLU A 155 5.90 24.27 7.08
N LYS A 156 6.24 23.01 7.35
CA LYS A 156 6.53 22.53 8.71
C LYS A 156 8.00 22.19 8.92
N VAL A 157 8.65 21.63 7.92
CA VAL A 157 10.05 21.20 8.02
C VAL A 157 10.98 22.34 7.61
N ARG A 158 12.04 22.54 8.37
CA ARG A 158 13.02 23.60 8.14
C ARG A 158 13.68 23.46 6.76
N GLY A 159 13.57 24.51 5.92
CA GLY A 159 14.13 24.57 4.57
C GLY A 159 13.34 23.80 3.51
N ALA A 160 12.23 23.13 3.86
CA ALA A 160 11.42 22.38 2.90
C ALA A 160 10.66 23.29 1.92
N LYS A 161 10.22 24.46 2.39
CA LYS A 161 9.56 25.45 1.54
C LYS A 161 10.51 26.01 0.50
N GLU A 162 11.68 26.39 0.90
CA GLU A 162 12.73 26.94 0.04
C GLU A 162 13.13 25.92 -1.05
N TYR A 163 13.22 24.64 -0.67
CA TYR A 163 13.50 23.58 -1.63
C TYR A 163 12.32 23.38 -2.60
N TYR A 164 11.09 23.38 -2.10
CA TYR A 164 9.87 23.25 -2.91
C TYR A 164 9.77 24.37 -3.94
N ASP A 165 9.94 25.64 -3.51
CA ASP A 165 9.87 26.82 -4.38
C ASP A 165 11.00 26.77 -5.43
N ALA A 166 12.24 26.39 -5.02
CA ALA A 166 13.36 26.24 -5.95
C ALA A 166 13.13 25.09 -6.97
N SER A 167 12.38 24.06 -6.61
CA SER A 167 12.03 22.96 -7.52
C SER A 167 10.96 23.39 -8.55
N ILE A 168 10.05 24.29 -8.21
CA ILE A 168 9.12 24.95 -9.16
C ILE A 168 9.92 25.77 -10.18
N ASP A 169 10.86 26.60 -9.72
CA ASP A 169 11.69 27.41 -10.59
C ASP A 169 12.54 26.54 -11.54
N ALA A 170 13.11 25.45 -11.00
CA ALA A 170 13.87 24.49 -11.78
C ALA A 170 13.03 23.82 -12.88
N GLN A 171 11.78 23.44 -12.57
CA GLN A 171 10.85 22.88 -13.54
C GLN A 171 10.48 23.90 -14.64
N ALA A 172 10.14 25.12 -14.24
CA ALA A 172 9.74 26.18 -15.17
C ALA A 172 10.87 26.55 -16.16
N ASN A 173 12.12 26.49 -15.72
CA ASN A 173 13.31 26.88 -16.50
C ASN A 173 14.06 25.68 -17.09
N ASN A 174 13.58 24.43 -16.91
CA ASN A 174 14.27 23.20 -17.29
C ASN A 174 15.73 23.17 -16.79
N ALA A 175 15.95 23.54 -15.53
CA ALA A 175 17.25 23.73 -14.91
C ALA A 175 17.41 22.85 -13.64
N PRO A 176 18.62 22.62 -13.13
CA PRO A 176 18.83 21.98 -11.85
C PRO A 176 18.24 22.80 -10.70
N ILE A 177 17.81 22.11 -9.62
CA ILE A 177 17.38 22.77 -8.39
C ILE A 177 18.58 23.48 -7.77
N LYS A 178 18.43 24.77 -7.46
CA LYS A 178 19.53 25.60 -6.88
C LYS A 178 19.77 25.36 -5.41
N VAL A 179 18.81 24.81 -4.68
CA VAL A 179 18.90 24.44 -3.26
C VAL A 179 19.37 22.99 -3.18
N ALA A 180 20.53 22.75 -2.62
CA ALA A 180 21.18 21.43 -2.67
C ALA A 180 20.49 20.37 -1.77
N SER A 181 19.89 20.79 -0.64
CA SER A 181 19.27 19.88 0.34
C SER A 181 18.24 20.60 1.21
N ILE A 182 17.47 19.84 1.95
CA ILE A 182 16.54 20.34 2.96
C ILE A 182 17.21 20.20 4.34
N PRO A 183 17.65 21.28 4.99
CA PRO A 183 18.40 21.20 6.25
C PRO A 183 17.59 20.65 7.42
N GLY A 184 16.27 20.54 7.28
CA GLY A 184 15.38 19.90 8.24
C GLY A 184 15.32 18.37 8.15
N PHE A 185 15.92 17.73 7.13
CA PHE A 185 16.06 16.28 7.03
C PHE A 185 17.53 15.92 7.19
N VAL A 186 17.89 15.25 8.28
CA VAL A 186 19.28 15.06 8.69
C VAL A 186 19.57 13.57 8.91
N ALA A 187 20.45 12.99 8.12
CA ALA A 187 21.12 11.74 8.45
C ALA A 187 22.24 12.07 9.48
N VAL A 188 21.95 11.87 10.76
CA VAL A 188 22.90 12.17 11.85
C VAL A 188 24.06 11.18 11.82
N ASP A 189 23.74 9.92 11.60
CA ASP A 189 24.65 8.82 11.31
C ASP A 189 23.94 7.79 10.42
N LYS A 190 24.60 6.66 10.11
CA LYS A 190 24.05 5.62 9.22
C LYS A 190 22.65 5.13 9.62
N TYR A 191 22.33 5.13 10.91
CA TYR A 191 21.10 4.57 11.46
C TYR A 191 20.32 5.56 12.33
N THR A 192 20.63 6.84 12.23
CA THR A 192 19.90 7.89 12.96
C THR A 192 19.43 8.95 11.99
N PHE A 193 18.13 9.08 11.83
CA PHE A 193 17.48 10.13 11.06
C PHE A 193 16.81 11.13 11.98
N ARG A 194 16.93 12.43 11.68
CA ARG A 194 16.27 13.50 12.43
C ARG A 194 15.50 14.43 11.49
N ILE A 195 14.33 14.86 11.96
CA ILE A 195 13.51 15.88 11.32
C ILE A 195 13.49 17.10 12.23
N ASP A 196 13.88 18.28 11.69
CA ASP A 196 13.81 19.55 12.39
C ASP A 196 12.67 20.41 11.83
N LEU A 197 11.76 20.84 12.70
CA LEU A 197 10.59 21.64 12.35
C LEU A 197 10.88 23.16 12.41
N VAL A 198 10.04 23.96 11.74
CA VAL A 198 10.04 25.43 11.83
C VAL A 198 9.41 25.89 13.13
N LYS A 199 8.43 25.17 13.65
CA LYS A 199 7.73 25.40 14.90
C LYS A 199 7.20 24.10 15.48
N PRO A 200 6.95 24.01 16.80
CA PRO A 200 6.38 22.81 17.40
C PRO A 200 5.04 22.44 16.77
N PHE A 201 4.87 21.16 16.48
CA PHE A 201 3.64 20.63 15.91
C PHE A 201 3.43 19.17 16.36
N ALA A 202 2.74 18.97 17.49
CA ALA A 202 2.56 17.64 18.10
C ALA A 202 2.00 16.56 17.16
N PRO A 203 1.07 16.83 16.21
CA PRO A 203 0.60 15.81 15.30
C PRO A 203 1.64 15.34 14.26
N PHE A 204 2.86 15.90 14.24
CA PHE A 204 3.84 15.59 13.22
C PHE A 204 4.29 14.12 13.24
N GLU A 205 4.29 13.48 14.40
CA GLU A 205 4.66 12.06 14.52
C GLU A 205 3.74 11.12 13.71
N PHE A 206 2.50 11.55 13.41
CA PHE A 206 1.59 10.80 12.55
C PHE A 206 1.90 10.97 11.06
N TYR A 207 2.67 11.99 10.66
CA TYR A 207 2.96 12.24 9.25
C TYR A 207 3.97 11.25 8.67
N VAL A 208 4.79 10.63 9.51
CA VAL A 208 5.79 9.63 9.07
C VAL A 208 5.19 8.24 8.84
N THR A 209 3.87 8.08 9.00
CA THR A 209 3.13 6.86 8.67
C THR A 209 2.32 6.99 7.37
N LEU A 210 2.37 8.15 6.71
CA LEU A 210 1.62 8.38 5.47
C LEU A 210 2.25 7.61 4.31
N GLY A 211 1.44 7.07 3.41
CA GLY A 211 1.93 6.32 2.24
C GLY A 211 2.94 7.09 1.37
N VAL A 212 2.89 8.43 1.38
CA VAL A 212 3.89 9.26 0.71
C VAL A 212 5.28 9.18 1.36
N THR A 213 5.38 8.70 2.61
CA THR A 213 6.65 8.56 3.37
C THR A 213 7.25 7.16 3.32
N LEU A 214 6.74 6.28 2.49
CA LEU A 214 7.29 4.96 2.20
C LEU A 214 8.73 5.08 1.69
N ILE A 215 9.65 4.34 2.34
CA ILE A 215 11.09 4.46 2.08
C ILE A 215 11.48 3.65 0.84
N HIS A 216 12.24 4.28 -0.04
CA HIS A 216 12.68 3.69 -1.31
C HIS A 216 14.10 4.13 -1.68
N PRO A 217 14.85 3.28 -2.41
CA PRO A 217 16.22 3.58 -2.76
C PRO A 217 16.32 4.56 -3.94
N LYS A 218 17.29 5.45 -3.87
CA LYS A 218 17.61 6.40 -4.96
C LYS A 218 17.92 5.67 -6.27
N GLU A 219 18.62 4.54 -6.17
CA GLU A 219 19.04 3.73 -7.33
C GLU A 219 17.85 3.29 -8.18
N ALA A 220 16.72 2.91 -7.55
CA ALA A 220 15.53 2.49 -8.30
C ALA A 220 14.92 3.67 -9.07
N VAL A 221 14.80 4.82 -8.43
CA VAL A 221 14.28 6.03 -9.09
C VAL A 221 15.17 6.47 -10.25
N GLU A 222 16.49 6.41 -10.09
CA GLU A 222 17.44 6.77 -11.16
C GLU A 222 17.47 5.75 -12.30
N HIS A 223 17.35 4.46 -11.98
CA HIS A 223 17.38 3.37 -12.96
C HIS A 223 16.14 3.33 -13.83
N TYR A 224 14.96 3.43 -13.21
CA TYR A 224 13.67 3.32 -13.92
C TYR A 224 13.12 4.67 -14.38
N GLY A 225 13.57 5.77 -13.82
CA GLY A 225 13.17 7.12 -14.21
C GLY A 225 11.64 7.30 -14.13
N LYS A 226 11.05 7.68 -15.27
CA LYS A 226 9.60 7.90 -15.40
C LYS A 226 8.76 6.62 -15.20
N ASP A 227 9.36 5.44 -15.35
CA ASP A 227 8.68 4.15 -15.28
C ASP A 227 8.79 3.54 -13.86
N PHE A 228 9.40 4.24 -12.88
CA PHE A 228 9.54 3.79 -11.49
C PHE A 228 8.19 3.43 -10.84
N PHE A 229 7.10 4.10 -11.23
CA PHE A 229 5.77 3.79 -10.71
C PHE A 229 5.27 2.36 -10.99
N GLN A 230 5.90 1.63 -11.92
CA GLN A 230 5.63 0.22 -12.25
C GLN A 230 6.75 -0.73 -11.79
N HIS A 231 7.82 -0.20 -11.22
CA HIS A 231 8.99 -0.97 -10.79
C HIS A 231 9.35 -0.66 -9.32
N PRO A 232 8.44 -0.98 -8.39
CA PRO A 232 8.64 -0.64 -6.98
C PRO A 232 9.76 -1.49 -6.36
N VAL A 233 10.63 -0.84 -5.58
CA VAL A 233 11.71 -1.47 -4.83
C VAL A 233 11.68 -0.96 -3.39
N GLY A 234 11.23 -1.79 -2.47
CA GLY A 234 11.08 -1.46 -1.05
C GLY A 234 11.86 -2.41 -0.15
N THR A 235 11.51 -2.36 1.14
CA THR A 235 12.04 -3.22 2.20
C THR A 235 11.01 -4.22 2.72
N GLY A 236 9.76 -4.08 2.30
CA GLY A 236 8.58 -4.71 2.86
C GLY A 236 8.52 -6.24 2.77
N PRO A 237 7.46 -6.83 3.34
CA PRO A 237 7.31 -8.29 3.44
C PRO A 237 7.12 -8.98 2.10
N PHE A 238 6.64 -8.27 1.08
CA PHE A 238 6.47 -8.85 -0.26
C PHE A 238 7.22 -8.04 -1.30
N LYS A 239 7.69 -8.74 -2.34
CA LYS A 239 8.37 -8.19 -3.51
C LYS A 239 7.42 -8.15 -4.68
N PHE A 240 7.48 -7.09 -5.45
CA PHE A 240 6.77 -6.97 -6.71
C PHE A 240 7.22 -8.02 -7.73
N VAL A 241 6.25 -8.60 -8.44
CA VAL A 241 6.50 -9.55 -9.54
C VAL A 241 6.04 -8.95 -10.86
N SER A 242 4.76 -8.58 -10.93
CA SER A 242 4.18 -8.01 -12.15
C SER A 242 2.89 -7.26 -11.86
N TRP A 243 2.58 -6.33 -12.73
CA TRP A 243 1.30 -5.63 -12.77
C TRP A 243 0.76 -5.63 -14.20
N SER A 244 -0.40 -6.25 -14.36
CA SER A 244 -1.20 -6.24 -15.59
C SER A 244 -2.40 -5.32 -15.37
N PRO A 245 -2.45 -4.11 -15.97
CA PRO A 245 -3.58 -3.19 -15.81
C PRO A 245 -4.92 -3.87 -16.05
N GLU A 246 -5.94 -3.48 -15.27
CA GLU A 246 -7.30 -4.03 -15.30
C GLU A 246 -7.43 -5.52 -14.94
N LYS A 247 -6.33 -6.23 -14.72
CA LYS A 247 -6.33 -7.67 -14.45
C LYS A 247 -5.86 -7.98 -13.03
N GLU A 248 -4.55 -7.81 -12.76
CA GLU A 248 -3.95 -8.24 -11.50
C GLU A 248 -2.61 -7.58 -11.20
N CYS A 249 -2.26 -7.54 -9.92
CA CYS A 249 -0.91 -7.25 -9.43
C CYS A 249 -0.43 -8.43 -8.58
N LEU A 250 0.75 -8.96 -8.88
CA LEU A 250 1.33 -10.14 -8.26
C LEU A 250 2.51 -9.75 -7.37
N LEU A 251 2.48 -10.21 -6.14
CA LEU A 251 3.56 -10.06 -5.17
C LEU A 251 4.05 -11.42 -4.70
N THR A 252 5.34 -11.56 -4.45
CA THR A 252 5.95 -12.78 -3.89
C THR A 252 6.64 -12.47 -2.56
N ARG A 253 6.78 -13.47 -1.70
CA ARG A 253 7.42 -13.35 -0.38
C ARG A 253 8.83 -12.77 -0.47
N ASN A 254 9.13 -11.81 0.39
CA ASN A 254 10.48 -11.39 0.67
C ASN A 254 11.12 -12.35 1.71
N THR A 255 11.93 -13.29 1.25
CA THR A 255 12.60 -14.24 2.14
C THR A 255 13.70 -13.63 3.02
N LYS A 256 14.05 -12.36 2.76
CA LYS A 256 15.02 -11.57 3.55
C LYS A 256 14.35 -10.52 4.43
N TYR A 257 13.04 -10.58 4.59
CA TYR A 257 12.31 -9.63 5.43
C TYR A 257 12.84 -9.67 6.86
N TRP A 258 13.06 -8.52 7.46
CA TRP A 258 13.72 -8.41 8.76
C TRP A 258 12.87 -8.90 9.95
N ALA A 259 11.54 -8.85 9.83
CA ALA A 259 10.65 -9.12 10.94
C ALA A 259 10.43 -10.61 11.20
N THR A 260 10.30 -10.94 12.48
CA THR A 260 9.91 -12.27 12.96
C THR A 260 8.70 -12.16 13.88
N ASP A 261 7.97 -13.27 14.04
CA ASP A 261 6.92 -13.35 15.03
C ASP A 261 7.50 -13.63 16.43
N LYS A 262 6.59 -13.68 17.44
CA LYS A 262 6.95 -13.97 18.84
C LYS A 262 7.59 -15.36 19.06
N ASP A 263 7.37 -16.30 18.15
CA ASP A 263 7.90 -17.66 18.21
C ASP A 263 9.23 -17.79 17.44
N GLY A 264 9.71 -16.67 16.85
CA GLY A 264 10.94 -16.58 16.07
C GLY A 264 10.79 -17.10 14.65
N ASN A 265 9.58 -17.23 14.12
CA ASN A 265 9.39 -17.54 12.71
C ASN A 265 9.59 -16.28 11.85
N GLN A 266 10.31 -16.43 10.75
CA GLN A 266 10.47 -15.37 9.73
C GLN A 266 9.11 -15.01 9.11
N LEU A 267 8.80 -13.74 9.04
CA LEU A 267 7.64 -13.21 8.30
C LEU A 267 8.03 -12.91 6.83
N PRO A 268 7.02 -12.82 5.94
CA PRO A 268 5.63 -13.20 6.10
C PRO A 268 5.43 -14.71 5.99
N TYR A 269 4.25 -15.21 6.41
CA TYR A 269 3.93 -16.64 6.31
C TYR A 269 3.52 -17.04 4.89
N LEU A 270 2.81 -16.16 4.18
CA LEU A 270 2.34 -16.38 2.82
C LEU A 270 3.48 -16.46 1.80
N ASP A 271 3.30 -17.21 0.73
CA ASP A 271 4.23 -17.26 -0.41
C ASP A 271 4.08 -16.03 -1.31
N GLY A 272 2.90 -15.40 -1.33
CA GLY A 272 2.63 -14.22 -2.12
C GLY A 272 1.21 -13.71 -1.95
N ILE A 273 0.93 -12.61 -2.64
CA ILE A 273 -0.39 -11.98 -2.73
C ILE A 273 -0.72 -11.76 -4.20
N THR A 274 -1.95 -12.04 -4.58
CA THR A 274 -2.52 -11.65 -5.88
C THR A 274 -3.64 -10.66 -5.64
N PHE A 275 -3.52 -9.45 -6.15
CA PHE A 275 -4.60 -8.47 -6.17
C PHE A 275 -5.27 -8.49 -7.53
N SER A 276 -6.57 -8.73 -7.57
CA SER A 276 -7.43 -8.52 -8.74
C SER A 276 -8.13 -7.16 -8.67
N PHE A 277 -8.72 -6.69 -9.79
CA PHE A 277 -9.33 -5.36 -9.85
C PHE A 277 -10.80 -5.45 -10.29
N MET A 278 -11.65 -6.07 -9.47
CA MET A 278 -13.09 -6.19 -9.71
C MET A 278 -13.83 -5.03 -9.04
N LYS A 279 -14.49 -4.18 -9.83
CA LYS A 279 -15.22 -2.99 -9.36
C LYS A 279 -16.57 -3.30 -8.71
N ASP A 280 -17.20 -4.37 -9.14
CA ASP A 280 -18.52 -4.76 -8.67
C ASP A 280 -18.46 -5.56 -7.37
N VAL A 281 -19.07 -5.04 -6.32
CA VAL A 281 -19.02 -5.61 -4.96
C VAL A 281 -19.72 -6.96 -4.88
N THR A 282 -20.79 -7.15 -5.68
CA THR A 282 -21.53 -8.41 -5.76
C THR A 282 -20.66 -9.51 -6.36
N ASN A 283 -19.94 -9.21 -7.44
CA ASN A 283 -19.00 -10.15 -8.05
C ASN A 283 -17.85 -10.53 -7.10
N GLN A 284 -17.31 -9.56 -6.33
CA GLN A 284 -16.31 -9.86 -5.30
C GLN A 284 -16.85 -10.82 -4.23
N PHE A 285 -18.05 -10.55 -3.72
CA PHE A 285 -18.69 -11.39 -2.71
C PHE A 285 -18.94 -12.81 -3.22
N VAL A 286 -19.43 -12.95 -4.45
CA VAL A 286 -19.62 -14.24 -5.11
C VAL A 286 -18.28 -14.96 -5.32
N ALA A 287 -17.23 -14.26 -5.73
CA ALA A 287 -15.89 -14.83 -5.89
C ALA A 287 -15.33 -15.35 -4.55
N CYS A 288 -15.54 -14.60 -3.46
CA CYS A 288 -15.17 -15.05 -2.11
C CYS A 288 -15.97 -16.29 -1.68
N LYS A 289 -17.28 -16.31 -1.87
CA LYS A 289 -18.13 -17.50 -1.59
C LYS A 289 -17.69 -18.74 -2.36
N ASN A 290 -17.21 -18.57 -3.59
CA ASN A 290 -16.73 -19.67 -4.43
C ASN A 290 -15.28 -20.08 -4.14
N GLY A 291 -14.61 -19.44 -3.16
CA GLY A 291 -13.22 -19.71 -2.82
C GLY A 291 -12.20 -19.22 -3.84
N ASN A 292 -12.59 -18.26 -4.69
CA ASN A 292 -11.68 -17.60 -5.65
C ASN A 292 -10.95 -16.38 -5.05
N LEU A 293 -11.48 -15.86 -3.94
CA LEU A 293 -10.86 -14.83 -3.08
C LEU A 293 -10.87 -15.30 -1.63
N GLU A 294 -9.90 -14.90 -0.87
CA GLU A 294 -9.81 -15.14 0.58
C GLU A 294 -10.70 -14.19 1.38
N GLU A 295 -11.03 -13.03 0.81
CA GLU A 295 -11.84 -12.01 1.46
C GLU A 295 -12.80 -11.32 0.50
N SER A 296 -13.87 -10.74 1.06
CA SER A 296 -14.69 -9.72 0.42
C SER A 296 -14.67 -8.48 1.29
N TYR A 297 -14.17 -7.35 0.78
CA TYR A 297 -14.03 -6.10 1.53
C TYR A 297 -15.35 -5.60 2.13
N ARG A 298 -16.48 -5.88 1.45
CA ARG A 298 -17.82 -5.53 1.92
C ARG A 298 -18.81 -6.62 1.60
N ILE A 299 -19.75 -6.83 2.50
CA ILE A 299 -20.96 -7.58 2.20
C ILE A 299 -21.88 -6.65 1.40
N PRO A 300 -22.26 -6.97 0.14
CA PRO A 300 -23.21 -6.16 -0.61
C PRO A 300 -24.52 -6.00 0.15
N SER A 301 -25.18 -4.84 0.03
CA SER A 301 -26.40 -4.54 0.79
C SER A 301 -27.53 -5.54 0.55
N GLU A 302 -27.61 -6.13 -0.64
CA GLU A 302 -28.58 -7.16 -1.01
C GLU A 302 -28.34 -8.49 -0.29
N PHE A 303 -27.11 -8.85 0.06
CA PHE A 303 -26.75 -10.07 0.78
C PHE A 303 -26.59 -9.88 2.29
N PHE A 304 -26.71 -8.64 2.78
CA PHE A 304 -26.42 -8.37 4.19
C PHE A 304 -27.31 -9.18 5.12
N GLU A 305 -28.64 -9.21 4.84
CA GLU A 305 -29.60 -9.97 5.62
C GLU A 305 -29.47 -11.49 5.45
N ASP A 306 -28.82 -11.95 4.38
CA ASP A 306 -28.54 -13.38 4.17
C ASP A 306 -27.35 -13.84 5.02
N VAL A 307 -26.35 -12.98 5.21
CA VAL A 307 -25.09 -13.29 5.93
C VAL A 307 -25.23 -13.11 7.42
N VAL A 308 -25.89 -12.02 7.86
CA VAL A 308 -26.01 -11.67 9.30
C VAL A 308 -27.47 -11.63 9.73
N ASP A 309 -27.72 -12.02 10.98
CA ASP A 309 -29.03 -11.91 11.60
C ASP A 309 -29.29 -10.49 12.14
N GLN A 310 -30.48 -10.27 12.71
CA GLN A 310 -30.90 -8.99 13.30
C GLN A 310 -30.02 -8.54 14.48
N ASN A 311 -29.30 -9.47 15.12
CA ASN A 311 -28.35 -9.20 16.20
C ASN A 311 -26.92 -9.01 15.70
N LYS A 312 -26.69 -8.94 14.38
CA LYS A 312 -25.39 -8.83 13.72
C LYS A 312 -24.49 -10.07 13.87
N ASN A 313 -25.06 -11.24 14.26
CA ASN A 313 -24.32 -12.49 14.28
C ASN A 313 -24.30 -13.12 12.88
N ILE A 314 -23.19 -13.80 12.59
CA ILE A 314 -23.07 -14.59 11.36
C ILE A 314 -24.07 -15.75 11.41
N LYS A 315 -24.87 -15.93 10.37
CA LYS A 315 -25.77 -17.08 10.23
C LYS A 315 -24.98 -18.38 10.02
N SER A 316 -25.57 -19.50 10.44
CA SER A 316 -24.93 -20.83 10.40
C SER A 316 -24.41 -21.25 9.02
N GLU A 317 -25.04 -20.78 7.95
CA GLU A 317 -24.63 -21.04 6.56
C GLU A 317 -23.27 -20.43 6.24
N TYR A 318 -22.86 -19.40 6.98
CA TYR A 318 -21.58 -18.69 6.83
C TYR A 318 -20.62 -18.94 8.00
N ALA A 319 -20.85 -19.98 8.81
CA ALA A 319 -20.04 -20.26 9.99
C ALA A 319 -18.53 -20.47 9.72
N ASN A 320 -18.18 -20.79 8.46
CA ASN A 320 -16.78 -20.92 8.03
C ASN A 320 -16.10 -19.58 7.68
N TYR A 321 -16.85 -18.46 7.73
CA TYR A 321 -16.34 -17.12 7.46
C TYR A 321 -16.22 -16.33 8.76
N GLN A 322 -15.28 -15.41 8.80
CA GLN A 322 -15.19 -14.40 9.84
C GLN A 322 -15.70 -13.07 9.29
N VAL A 323 -16.71 -12.47 9.94
CA VAL A 323 -17.12 -11.10 9.63
C VAL A 323 -16.42 -10.14 10.57
N LEU A 324 -15.63 -9.22 10.00
CA LEU A 324 -14.99 -8.14 10.73
C LEU A 324 -15.88 -6.89 10.66
N HIS A 325 -16.17 -6.33 11.81
CA HIS A 325 -16.89 -5.05 11.91
C HIS A 325 -15.94 -3.99 12.45
N ILE A 326 -15.48 -3.12 11.55
CA ILE A 326 -14.51 -2.09 11.87
C ILE A 326 -15.11 -0.72 11.51
N PRO A 327 -15.08 0.28 12.41
CA PRO A 327 -15.48 1.64 12.08
C PRO A 327 -14.60 2.21 10.95
N ALA A 328 -15.23 2.60 9.85
CA ALA A 328 -14.53 3.16 8.70
C ALA A 328 -14.25 4.65 8.90
N LEU A 329 -13.38 5.11 9.74
CA LEU A 329 -13.04 6.52 10.05
C LEU A 329 -13.08 7.46 8.81
N SER A 330 -14.21 7.44 8.09
CA SER A 330 -14.42 8.17 6.84
C SER A 330 -15.77 8.87 6.85
N THR A 331 -15.81 10.03 6.21
CA THR A 331 -17.04 10.81 6.05
C THR A 331 -17.41 10.89 4.57
N GLN A 332 -18.62 10.48 4.22
CA GLN A 332 -19.20 10.71 2.89
C GLN A 332 -19.85 12.07 2.85
N TYR A 333 -19.51 12.92 1.89
CA TYR A 333 -20.03 14.28 1.80
C TYR A 333 -20.18 14.75 0.36
N TYR A 334 -21.06 15.74 0.16
CA TYR A 334 -21.14 16.50 -1.07
C TYR A 334 -20.23 17.74 -0.94
N GLY A 335 -19.16 17.79 -1.72
CA GLY A 335 -18.31 18.97 -1.82
C GLY A 335 -19.01 20.09 -2.60
N MET A 336 -19.13 21.28 -2.00
CA MET A 336 -19.76 22.45 -2.63
C MET A 336 -18.71 23.50 -2.92
N LEU A 337 -18.44 23.76 -4.20
CA LEU A 337 -17.48 24.79 -4.62
C LEU A 337 -18.11 26.18 -4.40
N TYR A 338 -17.78 26.83 -3.30
CA TYR A 338 -18.37 28.11 -2.87
C TYR A 338 -17.90 29.33 -3.71
N SER A 339 -16.82 29.22 -4.47
CA SER A 339 -16.37 30.24 -5.42
C SER A 339 -17.27 30.36 -6.65
N GLY A 340 -18.15 29.37 -6.90
CA GLY A 340 -19.15 29.40 -7.95
C GLY A 340 -20.37 30.23 -7.58
N LYS A 341 -21.06 30.83 -8.59
CA LYS A 341 -22.25 31.68 -8.39
C LYS A 341 -23.36 31.00 -7.57
N VAL A 342 -23.55 29.69 -7.74
CA VAL A 342 -24.63 28.93 -7.09
C VAL A 342 -24.36 28.74 -5.61
N PHE A 343 -23.18 28.22 -5.26
CA PHE A 343 -22.86 27.87 -3.88
C PHE A 343 -22.15 28.95 -3.08
N SER A 344 -22.00 30.16 -3.63
CA SER A 344 -21.59 31.34 -2.84
C SER A 344 -22.65 31.71 -1.77
N ASN A 345 -23.92 31.40 -2.03
CA ASN A 345 -25.00 31.63 -1.09
C ASN A 345 -24.95 30.61 0.09
N VAL A 346 -24.65 31.11 1.30
CA VAL A 346 -24.55 30.29 2.50
C VAL A 346 -25.89 29.62 2.88
N ASN A 347 -27.02 30.31 2.64
CA ASN A 347 -28.35 29.79 2.97
C ASN A 347 -28.71 28.60 2.07
N LEU A 348 -28.29 28.62 0.80
CA LEU A 348 -28.48 27.49 -0.10
C LEU A 348 -27.67 26.26 0.38
N ARG A 349 -26.43 26.46 0.80
CA ARG A 349 -25.61 25.35 1.34
C ARG A 349 -26.23 24.76 2.61
N LYS A 350 -26.74 25.61 3.52
CA LYS A 350 -27.45 25.17 4.73
C LYS A 350 -28.75 24.43 4.38
N ALA A 351 -29.54 24.92 3.44
CA ALA A 351 -30.76 24.24 3.00
C ALA A 351 -30.52 22.87 2.44
N LEU A 352 -29.50 22.72 1.58
CA LEU A 352 -29.08 21.40 1.04
C LEU A 352 -28.63 20.46 2.16
N ASN A 353 -27.83 20.92 3.11
CA ASN A 353 -27.40 20.08 4.22
C ASN A 353 -28.56 19.61 5.12
N MET A 354 -29.55 20.50 5.35
CA MET A 354 -30.76 20.19 6.13
C MET A 354 -31.76 19.32 5.35
N GLY A 355 -31.76 19.38 4.02
CA GLY A 355 -32.64 18.59 3.15
C GLY A 355 -32.23 17.11 3.00
N ILE A 356 -31.06 16.72 3.47
CA ILE A 356 -30.59 15.34 3.41
C ILE A 356 -31.05 14.58 4.65
N ASP A 357 -31.98 13.66 4.47
CA ASP A 357 -32.43 12.73 5.53
C ASP A 357 -31.43 11.57 5.67
N ARG A 358 -30.45 11.77 6.56
CA ARG A 358 -29.39 10.78 6.83
C ARG A 358 -29.95 9.49 7.44
N ALA A 359 -31.04 9.58 8.21
CA ALA A 359 -31.66 8.42 8.85
C ALA A 359 -32.31 7.50 7.79
N GLN A 360 -32.99 8.08 6.80
CA GLN A 360 -33.55 7.33 5.68
C GLN A 360 -32.46 6.69 4.80
N ILE A 361 -31.40 7.43 4.49
CA ILE A 361 -30.25 6.87 3.74
C ILE A 361 -29.67 5.67 4.49
N ARG A 362 -29.40 5.81 5.79
CA ARG A 362 -28.90 4.74 6.62
C ARG A 362 -29.81 3.50 6.61
N LYS A 363 -31.11 3.70 6.82
CA LYS A 363 -32.11 2.63 6.94
C LYS A 363 -32.39 1.93 5.61
N PHE A 364 -32.61 2.68 4.53
CA PHE A 364 -33.14 2.12 3.28
C PHE A 364 -32.07 1.89 2.22
N VAL A 365 -31.02 2.72 2.17
CA VAL A 365 -29.96 2.60 1.18
C VAL A 365 -28.84 1.72 1.69
N LEU A 366 -28.34 1.98 2.90
CA LEU A 366 -27.23 1.26 3.51
C LEU A 366 -27.69 -0.01 4.25
N LYS A 367 -28.99 -0.17 4.52
CA LYS A 367 -29.56 -1.29 5.29
C LYS A 367 -28.84 -1.54 6.63
N ARG A 368 -28.36 -0.48 7.25
CA ARG A 368 -27.57 -0.53 8.48
C ARG A 368 -28.37 0.04 9.66
N SER A 369 -28.22 -0.58 10.82
CA SER A 369 -28.79 -0.09 12.07
C SER A 369 -27.79 0.80 12.84
N GLU A 370 -26.91 1.53 12.14
CA GLU A 370 -25.81 2.27 12.76
C GLU A 370 -26.26 3.45 13.60
N GLU A 371 -25.67 3.57 14.78
CA GLU A 371 -26.05 4.56 15.78
C GLU A 371 -25.25 5.85 15.72
N HIS A 372 -24.16 5.89 14.91
CA HIS A 372 -23.28 7.05 14.84
C HIS A 372 -23.52 7.87 13.57
N THR A 373 -24.48 8.77 13.64
CA THR A 373 -24.51 9.95 12.79
C THR A 373 -23.81 11.06 13.57
N SER A 374 -22.75 11.67 13.05
CA SER A 374 -22.30 12.97 13.55
C SER A 374 -23.45 13.95 13.44
N GLU A 375 -23.94 14.46 14.56
CA GLU A 375 -24.91 15.55 14.61
C GLU A 375 -24.31 16.83 13.98
#